data_4b3596b0cf961376b3a8ef856b9db26a
#
_entry.id   4b3596b0cf961376b3a8ef856b9db26a
#
_cell.length_a   1.000
_cell.length_b   1.000
_cell.length_c   1.000
_cell.angle_alpha   90.00
_cell.angle_beta   90.00
_cell.angle_gamma   90.00
#
_symmetry.space_group_name_H-M   'P 1'
#
loop_
_entity.id
_entity.type
_entity.pdbx_description
1 polymer ?
#
loop_
_entity_poly.entity_id
_entity_poly.type
_entity_poly.pdbx_seq_one_letter_code
_entity_poly.pdbx_strand_id
1 'polypeptide(L)'
;MVTESTGDLNHSCYGVPIMLLIDLSGVAYHKIINFYVNEQEPSLEQVRHVLFTDLIEYEQQYGEMFGRMIICCDSKPYWRSNVQPAYKAPRIKARETSTINSDLFYEHLAILKQDLIEYTNYIMIDTRGAEADDIIAVLAKLAHDKDEKTVIVSSDKDMIQLQTLYTGTFQFSPNRNKMLTLENTEYDLLSHILKGDTGDGIPNVFSVEGFFMIEGDKPRQRSITKKIIAEVREYYPDNLAKCEMLDAEAQLRFVQNQELIDTSYTPHLLQETVTVLYNTKMTQNKEHRIEELLSPFEAVDEEETGFVDTEAVRL
;
A
#
# COMPACT_ATOMS: atom_id res chain seq x y z
N MET A 1 16.14 -22.59 -1.54
CA MET A 1 15.69 -23.39 -0.37
C MET A 1 15.01 -22.44 0.59
N VAL A 2 13.70 -22.15 0.37
CA VAL A 2 12.88 -21.23 1.17
C VAL A 2 11.76 -22.06 1.77
N THR A 3 12.02 -22.69 2.92
CA THR A 3 11.07 -23.62 3.55
C THR A 3 10.69 -23.26 4.99
N GLU A 4 11.08 -22.09 5.52
CA GLU A 4 10.82 -21.80 6.94
C GLU A 4 9.76 -20.71 7.21
N SER A 5 9.28 -19.91 6.24
CA SER A 5 8.30 -18.85 6.52
C SER A 5 6.86 -19.15 6.07
N THR A 6 6.65 -20.15 5.23
CA THR A 6 5.31 -20.56 4.76
C THR A 6 4.61 -21.53 5.72
N GLY A 7 5.35 -22.13 6.66
CA GLY A 7 4.83 -23.13 7.60
C GLY A 7 3.73 -22.61 8.54
N ASP A 8 3.81 -21.37 8.96
CA ASP A 8 2.88 -20.81 9.95
C ASP A 8 1.50 -20.49 9.37
N LEU A 9 1.43 -20.08 8.10
CA LEU A 9 0.14 -19.85 7.42
C LEU A 9 -0.58 -21.17 7.12
N ASN A 10 0.16 -22.20 6.69
CA ASN A 10 -0.44 -23.48 6.31
C ASN A 10 -1.14 -24.19 7.48
N HIS A 11 -0.65 -24.07 8.72
CA HIS A 11 -1.28 -24.75 9.86
C HIS A 11 -2.48 -24.01 10.44
N SER A 12 -2.56 -22.69 10.26
CA SER A 12 -3.61 -21.82 10.84
C SER A 12 -4.79 -21.56 9.91
N CYS A 13 -4.68 -21.88 8.61
CA CYS A 13 -5.63 -21.43 7.60
C CYS A 13 -6.50 -22.52 6.97
N TYR A 14 -6.30 -23.81 7.31
CA TYR A 14 -7.10 -24.90 6.76
C TYR A 14 -8.59 -24.71 7.04
N GLY A 15 -9.39 -24.54 5.96
CA GLY A 15 -10.85 -24.53 6.01
C GLY A 15 -11.50 -23.16 6.27
N VAL A 16 -10.75 -22.08 6.37
CA VAL A 16 -11.29 -20.72 6.50
C VAL A 16 -11.10 -19.99 5.16
N PRO A 17 -12.17 -19.41 4.57
CA PRO A 17 -12.03 -18.58 3.37
C PRO A 17 -10.99 -17.46 3.59
N ILE A 18 -10.19 -17.21 2.58
CA ILE A 18 -9.14 -16.18 2.65
C ILE A 18 -9.31 -15.23 1.47
N MET A 19 -9.11 -13.94 1.75
CA MET A 19 -9.11 -12.88 0.75
C MET A 19 -7.66 -12.48 0.43
N LEU A 20 -7.24 -12.60 -0.83
CA LEU A 20 -5.90 -12.19 -1.28
C LEU A 20 -5.99 -10.82 -1.94
N LEU A 21 -5.39 -9.82 -1.32
CA LEU A 21 -5.42 -8.42 -1.75
C LEU A 21 -4.05 -8.00 -2.27
N ILE A 22 -4.00 -7.52 -3.51
CA ILE A 22 -2.77 -7.08 -4.17
C ILE A 22 -2.78 -5.56 -4.30
N ASP A 23 -1.80 -4.90 -3.71
CA ASP A 23 -1.46 -3.51 -4.00
C ASP A 23 -0.76 -3.45 -5.37
N LEU A 24 -1.52 -3.20 -6.44
CA LEU A 24 -0.99 -3.29 -7.80
C LEU A 24 0.14 -2.30 -8.04
N SER A 25 -0.02 -1.05 -7.61
CA SER A 25 0.98 0.00 -7.84
C SER A 25 2.27 -0.28 -7.09
N GLY A 26 2.17 -0.76 -5.84
CA GLY A 26 3.32 -1.11 -5.00
C GLY A 26 4.09 -2.30 -5.55
N VAL A 27 3.39 -3.37 -5.96
CA VAL A 27 4.01 -4.56 -6.55
C VAL A 27 4.67 -4.22 -7.90
N ALA A 28 3.96 -3.52 -8.80
CA ALA A 28 4.49 -3.13 -10.11
C ALA A 28 5.71 -2.20 -9.98
N TYR A 29 5.64 -1.20 -9.11
CA TYR A 29 6.73 -0.26 -8.91
C TYR A 29 8.00 -0.95 -8.42
N HIS A 30 7.88 -1.87 -7.47
CA HIS A 30 9.01 -2.63 -6.95
C HIS A 30 9.76 -3.41 -8.07
N LYS A 31 9.03 -4.05 -8.95
CA LYS A 31 9.64 -4.82 -10.05
C LYS A 31 10.26 -3.93 -11.11
N ILE A 32 9.60 -2.84 -11.45
CA ILE A 32 10.06 -1.93 -12.49
C ILE A 32 11.30 -1.14 -12.06
N ILE A 33 11.41 -0.77 -10.77
CA ILE A 33 12.57 0.00 -10.29
C ILE A 33 13.89 -0.74 -10.51
N ASN A 34 13.90 -2.06 -10.49
CA ASN A 34 15.10 -2.85 -10.72
C ASN A 34 15.67 -2.66 -12.12
N PHE A 35 14.86 -2.39 -13.15
CA PHE A 35 15.33 -2.05 -14.48
C PHE A 35 16.06 -0.71 -14.48
N TYR A 36 15.51 0.31 -13.82
CA TYR A 36 16.13 1.63 -13.76
C TYR A 36 17.41 1.66 -12.93
N VAL A 37 17.52 0.83 -11.90
CA VAL A 37 18.78 0.67 -11.13
C VAL A 37 19.90 0.14 -12.05
N ASN A 38 19.55 -0.67 -13.04
CA ASN A 38 20.48 -1.19 -14.05
C ASN A 38 20.59 -0.28 -15.29
N GLU A 39 20.20 1.01 -15.18
CA GLU A 39 20.25 1.98 -16.28
C GLU A 39 19.45 1.57 -17.54
N GLN A 40 18.40 0.77 -17.35
CA GLN A 40 17.54 0.28 -18.44
C GLN A 40 16.14 0.87 -18.29
N GLU A 41 15.58 1.31 -19.40
CA GLU A 41 14.16 1.67 -19.46
C GLU A 41 13.39 0.42 -19.93
N PRO A 42 12.51 -0.15 -19.09
CA PRO A 42 11.88 -1.43 -19.41
C PRO A 42 10.85 -1.28 -20.54
N SER A 43 10.81 -2.26 -21.46
CA SER A 43 9.71 -2.36 -22.41
C SER A 43 8.42 -2.81 -21.72
N LEU A 44 7.28 -2.59 -22.39
CA LEU A 44 5.98 -3.06 -21.88
C LEU A 44 5.97 -4.58 -21.67
N GLU A 45 6.60 -5.33 -22.59
CA GLU A 45 6.68 -6.78 -22.53
C GLU A 45 7.48 -7.25 -21.32
N GLN A 46 8.59 -6.59 -21.01
CA GLN A 46 9.39 -6.89 -19.83
C GLN A 46 8.60 -6.65 -18.55
N VAL A 47 7.93 -5.48 -18.45
CA VAL A 47 7.10 -5.16 -17.29
C VAL A 47 5.93 -6.14 -17.15
N ARG A 48 5.28 -6.48 -18.27
CA ARG A 48 4.19 -7.47 -18.32
C ARG A 48 4.68 -8.82 -17.80
N HIS A 49 5.82 -9.29 -18.32
CA HIS A 49 6.37 -10.59 -17.92
C HIS A 49 6.65 -10.66 -16.43
N VAL A 50 7.41 -9.70 -15.87
CA VAL A 50 7.77 -9.76 -14.44
C VAL A 50 6.56 -9.59 -13.52
N LEU A 51 5.62 -8.71 -13.86
CA LEU A 51 4.44 -8.50 -13.02
C LEU A 51 3.51 -9.71 -13.03
N PHE A 52 3.25 -10.27 -14.22
CA PHE A 52 2.29 -11.38 -14.33
C PHE A 52 2.88 -12.69 -13.81
N THR A 53 4.18 -12.89 -13.94
CA THR A 53 4.88 -14.01 -13.29
C THR A 53 4.68 -13.94 -11.78
N ASP A 54 4.87 -12.78 -11.15
CA ASP A 54 4.62 -12.62 -9.71
C ASP A 54 3.16 -12.90 -9.32
N LEU A 55 2.21 -12.39 -10.09
CA LEU A 55 0.79 -12.64 -9.80
C LEU A 55 0.45 -14.14 -9.89
N ILE A 56 1.00 -14.85 -10.88
CA ILE A 56 0.85 -16.30 -10.99
C ILE A 56 1.52 -17.02 -9.81
N GLU A 57 2.70 -16.58 -9.39
CA GLU A 57 3.38 -17.14 -8.22
C GLU A 57 2.56 -16.95 -6.94
N TYR A 58 1.97 -15.77 -6.73
CA TYR A 58 1.06 -15.54 -5.59
C TYR A 58 -0.18 -16.42 -5.68
N GLU A 59 -0.74 -16.61 -6.88
CA GLU A 59 -1.87 -17.50 -7.08
C GLU A 59 -1.51 -18.97 -6.78
N GLN A 60 -0.36 -19.44 -7.24
CA GLN A 60 0.13 -20.80 -6.96
C GLN A 60 0.46 -21.00 -5.48
N GLN A 61 1.10 -20.03 -4.86
CA GLN A 61 1.53 -20.13 -3.46
C GLN A 61 0.32 -20.13 -2.51
N TYR A 62 -0.71 -19.39 -2.85
CA TYR A 62 -1.86 -19.16 -1.97
C TYR A 62 -3.17 -19.72 -2.53
N GLY A 63 -3.23 -20.10 -3.83
CA GLY A 63 -4.44 -20.32 -4.60
C GLY A 63 -5.35 -21.47 -4.15
N GLU A 64 -4.83 -22.52 -3.51
CA GLU A 64 -5.67 -23.58 -2.95
C GLU A 64 -6.54 -23.11 -1.76
N MET A 65 -6.15 -22.00 -1.13
CA MET A 65 -6.79 -21.44 0.06
C MET A 65 -7.67 -20.22 -0.25
N PHE A 66 -7.49 -19.61 -1.43
CA PHE A 66 -8.13 -18.34 -1.77
C PHE A 66 -9.21 -18.52 -2.84
N GLY A 67 -10.19 -17.65 -2.78
CA GLY A 67 -11.04 -17.37 -3.94
C GLY A 67 -10.22 -16.63 -5.04
N ARG A 68 -10.92 -15.84 -5.83
CA ARG A 68 -10.25 -15.02 -6.85
C ARG A 68 -9.40 -13.93 -6.20
N MET A 69 -8.19 -13.73 -6.72
CA MET A 69 -7.31 -12.63 -6.33
C MET A 69 -7.98 -11.26 -6.56
N ILE A 70 -7.78 -10.34 -5.63
CA ILE A 70 -8.34 -8.99 -5.70
C ILE A 70 -7.21 -8.00 -5.93
N ILE A 71 -7.28 -7.29 -7.04
CA ILE A 71 -6.31 -6.27 -7.45
C ILE A 71 -6.83 -4.91 -7.01
N CYS A 72 -6.13 -4.27 -6.09
CA CYS A 72 -6.46 -2.96 -5.54
C CYS A 72 -5.66 -1.88 -6.28
N CYS A 73 -6.36 -0.87 -6.83
CA CYS A 73 -5.76 0.14 -7.70
C CYS A 73 -5.90 1.55 -7.15
N ASP A 74 -4.83 2.33 -7.28
CA ASP A 74 -4.90 3.79 -7.07
C ASP A 74 -5.69 4.48 -8.18
N SER A 75 -6.55 5.44 -7.80
CA SER A 75 -7.37 6.20 -8.76
C SER A 75 -7.55 7.66 -8.33
N LYS A 76 -6.81 8.55 -8.98
CA LYS A 76 -6.82 10.00 -8.73
C LYS A 76 -8.14 10.66 -9.17
N PRO A 77 -8.46 11.88 -8.64
CA PRO A 77 -7.81 12.56 -7.52
C PRO A 77 -8.16 11.91 -6.18
N TYR A 78 -7.18 11.75 -5.29
CA TYR A 78 -7.39 11.12 -4.00
C TYR A 78 -8.22 11.98 -3.06
N TRP A 79 -9.08 11.38 -2.25
CA TRP A 79 -9.92 12.08 -1.26
C TRP A 79 -9.07 12.84 -0.22
N ARG A 80 -7.89 12.32 0.12
CA ARG A 80 -6.94 12.94 1.05
C ARG A 80 -6.48 14.32 0.59
N SER A 81 -6.47 14.58 -0.73
CA SER A 81 -6.14 15.91 -1.28
C SER A 81 -7.18 16.99 -0.92
N ASN A 82 -8.41 16.60 -0.56
CA ASN A 82 -9.42 17.54 -0.06
C ASN A 82 -9.16 17.94 1.41
N VAL A 83 -8.55 17.03 2.19
CA VAL A 83 -8.17 17.28 3.59
C VAL A 83 -6.85 18.06 3.63
N GLN A 84 -5.88 17.67 2.82
CA GLN A 84 -4.55 18.26 2.76
C GLN A 84 -4.15 18.55 1.31
N PRO A 85 -4.22 19.82 0.85
CA PRO A 85 -3.87 20.16 -0.54
C PRO A 85 -2.42 19.83 -0.93
N ALA A 86 -1.49 19.77 0.03
CA ALA A 86 -0.10 19.35 -0.18
C ALA A 86 0.09 17.82 -0.20
N TYR A 87 -1.01 17.04 -0.10
CA TYR A 87 -0.92 15.58 -0.09
C TYR A 87 -0.22 15.07 -1.34
N LYS A 88 0.83 14.28 -1.14
CA LYS A 88 1.75 13.74 -2.17
C LYS A 88 2.49 14.79 -3.04
N ALA A 89 2.45 16.08 -2.67
CA ALA A 89 3.24 17.10 -3.38
C ALA A 89 4.76 16.84 -3.37
N PRO A 90 5.38 16.37 -2.29
CA PRO A 90 6.79 15.99 -2.30
C PRO A 90 7.13 14.91 -3.32
N ARG A 91 6.25 13.93 -3.53
CA ARG A 91 6.45 12.87 -4.54
C ARG A 91 6.45 13.43 -5.96
N ILE A 92 5.61 14.44 -6.26
CA ILE A 92 5.60 15.10 -7.57
C ILE A 92 6.95 15.77 -7.82
N LYS A 93 7.45 16.53 -6.83
CA LYS A 93 8.74 17.21 -6.94
C LYS A 93 9.92 16.23 -7.03
N ALA A 94 9.88 15.11 -6.31
CA ALA A 94 10.91 14.09 -6.38
C ALA A 94 10.97 13.43 -7.77
N ARG A 95 9.82 13.24 -8.42
CA ARG A 95 9.75 12.68 -9.79
C ARG A 95 10.44 13.57 -10.82
N GLU A 96 10.40 14.90 -10.66
CA GLU A 96 11.07 15.85 -11.57
C GLU A 96 12.59 15.66 -11.61
N THR A 97 13.17 15.14 -10.54
CA THR A 97 14.61 14.90 -10.39
C THR A 97 14.99 13.41 -10.45
N SER A 98 14.01 12.54 -10.60
CA SER A 98 14.22 11.10 -10.66
C SER A 98 14.77 10.67 -12.01
N THR A 99 15.60 9.61 -12.01
CA THR A 99 16.02 8.92 -13.23
C THR A 99 14.92 7.98 -13.76
N ILE A 100 13.89 7.72 -12.96
CA ILE A 100 12.76 6.85 -13.33
C ILE A 100 11.79 7.66 -14.20
N ASN A 101 11.50 7.16 -15.39
CA ASN A 101 10.47 7.72 -16.26
C ASN A 101 9.07 7.39 -15.71
N SER A 102 8.58 8.27 -14.82
CA SER A 102 7.28 8.06 -14.18
C SER A 102 6.11 8.05 -15.16
N ASP A 103 6.20 8.80 -16.26
CA ASP A 103 5.12 8.85 -17.26
C ASP A 103 5.00 7.51 -17.97
N LEU A 104 6.13 6.93 -18.38
CA LEU A 104 6.17 5.60 -18.99
C LEU A 104 5.69 4.53 -18.00
N PHE A 105 6.08 4.63 -16.73
CA PHE A 105 5.57 3.72 -15.69
C PHE A 105 4.03 3.71 -15.64
N TYR A 106 3.41 4.89 -15.58
CA TYR A 106 1.94 4.99 -15.52
C TYR A 106 1.26 4.58 -16.83
N GLU A 107 1.90 4.83 -17.98
CA GLU A 107 1.43 4.34 -19.28
C GLU A 107 1.40 2.80 -19.31
N HIS A 108 2.50 2.16 -18.95
CA HIS A 108 2.58 0.70 -18.83
C HIS A 108 1.53 0.17 -17.84
N LEU A 109 1.44 0.76 -16.65
CA LEU A 109 0.47 0.34 -15.64
C LEU A 109 -0.98 0.43 -16.13
N ALA A 110 -1.32 1.44 -16.94
CA ALA A 110 -2.64 1.56 -17.52
C ALA A 110 -2.95 0.43 -18.52
N ILE A 111 -1.97 0.04 -19.34
CA ILE A 111 -2.11 -1.10 -20.27
C ILE A 111 -2.23 -2.40 -19.48
N LEU A 112 -1.38 -2.62 -18.48
CA LEU A 112 -1.41 -3.82 -17.63
C LEU A 112 -2.74 -3.99 -16.89
N LYS A 113 -3.37 -2.90 -16.46
CA LYS A 113 -4.72 -2.93 -15.90
C LYS A 113 -5.74 -3.46 -16.91
N GLN A 114 -5.67 -3.05 -18.17
CA GLN A 114 -6.55 -3.55 -19.22
C GLN A 114 -6.30 -5.04 -19.51
N ASP A 115 -5.04 -5.44 -19.60
CA ASP A 115 -4.66 -6.84 -19.78
C ASP A 115 -5.23 -7.71 -18.63
N LEU A 116 -5.09 -7.29 -17.38
CA LEU A 116 -5.66 -7.99 -16.22
C LEU A 116 -7.20 -8.09 -16.29
N ILE A 117 -7.87 -7.03 -16.78
CA ILE A 117 -9.33 -7.06 -16.96
C ILE A 117 -9.73 -8.04 -18.06
N GLU A 118 -8.99 -8.11 -19.15
CA GLU A 118 -9.33 -8.91 -20.33
C GLU A 118 -8.97 -10.40 -20.16
N TYR A 119 -7.78 -10.67 -19.62
CA TYR A 119 -7.20 -12.01 -19.61
C TYR A 119 -7.31 -12.75 -18.27
N THR A 120 -7.87 -12.12 -17.23
CA THR A 120 -7.97 -12.78 -15.93
C THR A 120 -9.36 -12.78 -15.34
N ASN A 121 -9.61 -13.73 -14.45
CA ASN A 121 -10.79 -13.75 -13.59
C ASN A 121 -10.58 -12.95 -12.30
N TYR A 122 -9.46 -12.25 -12.13
CA TYR A 122 -9.18 -11.44 -10.95
C TYR A 122 -10.23 -10.35 -10.75
N ILE A 123 -10.44 -9.99 -9.50
CA ILE A 123 -11.39 -8.93 -9.14
C ILE A 123 -10.60 -7.63 -9.05
N MET A 124 -10.62 -6.84 -10.10
CA MET A 124 -9.97 -5.52 -10.05
C MET A 124 -10.92 -4.49 -9.44
N ILE A 125 -10.48 -3.80 -8.39
CA ILE A 125 -11.17 -2.67 -7.77
C ILE A 125 -10.36 -1.41 -8.09
N ASP A 126 -10.95 -0.57 -8.92
CA ASP A 126 -10.43 0.75 -9.32
C ASP A 126 -11.60 1.73 -9.21
N THR A 127 -11.53 2.65 -8.26
CA THR A 127 -12.60 3.63 -8.03
C THR A 127 -12.04 5.00 -7.73
N ARG A 128 -12.58 6.01 -8.44
CA ARG A 128 -12.10 7.38 -8.32
C ARG A 128 -12.11 7.88 -6.89
N GLY A 129 -11.01 8.45 -6.48
CA GLY A 129 -10.82 9.01 -5.14
C GLY A 129 -10.13 8.07 -4.17
N ALA A 130 -10.08 6.76 -4.47
CA ALA A 130 -9.42 5.77 -3.64
C ALA A 130 -7.94 5.62 -3.96
N GLU A 131 -7.18 5.29 -2.94
CA GLU A 131 -5.87 4.66 -3.04
C GLU A 131 -6.01 3.15 -2.85
N ALA A 132 -5.02 2.37 -3.28
CA ALA A 132 -5.01 0.93 -3.05
C ALA A 132 -5.17 0.61 -1.55
N ASP A 133 -4.56 1.41 -0.69
CA ASP A 133 -4.62 1.28 0.77
C ASP A 133 -6.04 1.40 1.32
N ASP A 134 -6.85 2.34 0.78
CA ASP A 134 -8.26 2.50 1.17
C ASP A 134 -9.06 1.25 0.81
N ILE A 135 -8.84 0.73 -0.39
CA ILE A 135 -9.54 -0.46 -0.89
C ILE A 135 -9.16 -1.67 -0.04
N ILE A 136 -7.87 -1.84 0.23
CA ILE A 136 -7.34 -2.93 1.07
C ILE A 136 -7.95 -2.86 2.48
N ALA A 137 -7.98 -1.66 3.09
CA ALA A 137 -8.55 -1.48 4.43
C ALA A 137 -10.03 -1.85 4.49
N VAL A 138 -10.82 -1.41 3.50
CA VAL A 138 -12.26 -1.72 3.41
C VAL A 138 -12.49 -3.22 3.24
N LEU A 139 -11.71 -3.88 2.38
CA LEU A 139 -11.86 -5.32 2.12
C LEU A 139 -11.35 -6.17 3.29
N ALA A 140 -10.28 -5.77 3.95
CA ALA A 140 -9.80 -6.43 5.16
C ALA A 140 -10.84 -6.36 6.29
N LYS A 141 -11.50 -5.20 6.45
CA LYS A 141 -12.65 -5.08 7.36
C LYS A 141 -13.80 -6.00 6.97
N LEU A 142 -14.15 -6.03 5.69
CA LEU A 142 -15.24 -6.88 5.19
C LEU A 142 -14.97 -8.37 5.42
N ALA A 143 -13.73 -8.81 5.26
CA ALA A 143 -13.29 -10.16 5.56
C ALA A 143 -13.38 -10.45 7.06
N HIS A 144 -12.86 -9.55 7.90
CA HIS A 144 -12.94 -9.68 9.35
C HIS A 144 -14.39 -9.80 9.84
N ASP A 145 -15.31 -8.96 9.32
CA ASP A 145 -16.73 -8.97 9.69
C ASP A 145 -17.43 -10.31 9.29
N LYS A 146 -16.81 -11.11 8.42
CA LYS A 146 -17.29 -12.43 7.97
C LYS A 146 -16.52 -13.61 8.56
N ASP A 147 -15.64 -13.37 9.53
CA ASP A 147 -14.69 -14.36 10.06
C ASP A 147 -13.80 -15.00 8.97
N GLU A 148 -13.53 -14.26 7.90
CA GLU A 148 -12.59 -14.62 6.83
C GLU A 148 -11.21 -14.06 7.15
N LYS A 149 -10.15 -14.70 6.64
CA LYS A 149 -8.79 -14.20 6.74
C LYS A 149 -8.42 -13.35 5.53
N THR A 150 -7.41 -12.51 5.70
CA THR A 150 -6.88 -11.65 4.62
C THR A 150 -5.37 -11.80 4.53
N VAL A 151 -4.85 -11.95 3.31
CA VAL A 151 -3.44 -11.76 3.02
C VAL A 151 -3.30 -10.55 2.10
N ILE A 152 -2.51 -9.58 2.53
CA ILE A 152 -2.20 -8.36 1.79
C ILE A 152 -0.81 -8.55 1.18
N VAL A 153 -0.68 -8.37 -0.12
CA VAL A 153 0.60 -8.31 -0.83
C VAL A 153 0.93 -6.84 -1.08
N SER A 154 1.69 -6.27 -0.17
CA SER A 154 2.20 -4.90 -0.24
C SER A 154 3.45 -4.76 0.62
N SER A 155 4.43 -4.00 0.14
CA SER A 155 5.62 -3.64 0.91
C SER A 155 5.44 -2.41 1.76
N ASP A 156 4.28 -1.74 1.69
CA ASP A 156 4.00 -0.59 2.52
C ASP A 156 3.81 -1.00 3.98
N LYS A 157 4.67 -0.45 4.85
CA LYS A 157 4.62 -0.71 6.30
C LYS A 157 3.33 -0.20 6.95
N ASP A 158 2.64 0.76 6.31
CA ASP A 158 1.44 1.35 6.88
C ASP A 158 0.26 0.38 6.87
N MET A 159 0.33 -0.68 6.02
CA MET A 159 -0.63 -1.78 6.04
C MET A 159 -0.60 -2.61 7.32
N ILE A 160 0.50 -2.55 8.10
CA ILE A 160 0.61 -3.30 9.37
C ILE A 160 -0.45 -2.86 10.40
N GLN A 161 -0.97 -1.64 10.30
CA GLN A 161 -2.05 -1.18 11.17
C GLN A 161 -3.31 -2.05 11.04
N LEU A 162 -3.55 -2.64 9.87
CA LEU A 162 -4.70 -3.50 9.63
C LEU A 162 -4.65 -4.80 10.43
N GLN A 163 -3.44 -5.28 10.79
CA GLN A 163 -3.29 -6.43 11.67
C GLN A 163 -3.72 -6.13 13.11
N THR A 164 -3.62 -4.87 13.53
CA THR A 164 -4.11 -4.43 14.84
C THR A 164 -5.63 -4.25 14.84
N LEU A 165 -6.19 -3.76 13.72
CA LEU A 165 -7.61 -3.47 13.58
C LEU A 165 -8.44 -4.74 13.30
N TYR A 166 -7.92 -5.66 12.49
CA TYR A 166 -8.66 -6.79 11.96
C TYR A 166 -7.92 -8.10 12.19
N THR A 167 -8.40 -8.87 13.15
CA THR A 167 -7.85 -10.21 13.46
C THR A 167 -7.91 -11.11 12.23
N GLY A 168 -6.83 -11.85 11.98
CA GLY A 168 -6.73 -12.73 10.80
C GLY A 168 -6.21 -12.02 9.54
N THR A 169 -5.73 -10.78 9.66
CA THR A 169 -5.05 -10.07 8.58
C THR A 169 -3.54 -10.35 8.64
N PHE A 170 -2.97 -10.69 7.50
CA PHE A 170 -1.55 -10.96 7.29
C PHE A 170 -1.02 -10.08 6.16
N GLN A 171 0.28 -9.77 6.18
CA GLN A 171 0.92 -8.98 5.13
C GLN A 171 2.19 -9.67 4.64
N PHE A 172 2.28 -9.89 3.34
CA PHE A 172 3.49 -10.30 2.66
C PHE A 172 4.14 -9.10 1.97
N SER A 173 5.43 -8.90 2.23
CA SER A 173 6.21 -7.85 1.57
C SER A 173 7.02 -8.44 0.42
N PRO A 174 6.68 -8.11 -0.85
CA PRO A 174 7.48 -8.52 -2.00
C PRO A 174 8.94 -8.07 -1.91
N ASN A 175 9.18 -6.82 -1.47
CA ASN A 175 10.53 -6.24 -1.37
C ASN A 175 11.44 -6.99 -0.40
N ARG A 176 10.86 -7.56 0.66
CA ARG A 176 11.60 -8.27 1.71
C ARG A 176 11.47 -9.78 1.59
N ASN A 177 10.67 -10.24 0.65
CA ASN A 177 10.30 -11.64 0.45
C ASN A 177 9.94 -12.35 1.78
N LYS A 178 9.11 -11.69 2.60
CA LYS A 178 8.73 -12.22 3.92
C LYS A 178 7.39 -11.69 4.43
N MET A 179 6.81 -12.42 5.38
CA MET A 179 5.66 -11.93 6.14
C MET A 179 6.09 -10.81 7.09
N LEU A 180 5.32 -9.70 7.05
CA LEU A 180 5.44 -8.62 8.03
C LEU A 180 4.46 -8.88 9.16
N THR A 181 4.93 -8.71 10.41
CA THR A 181 4.12 -8.85 11.61
C THR A 181 4.35 -7.65 12.52
N LEU A 182 3.45 -7.42 13.48
CA LEU A 182 3.63 -6.40 14.50
C LEU A 182 4.94 -6.58 15.29
N GLU A 183 5.41 -7.82 15.45
CA GLU A 183 6.63 -8.15 16.19
C GLU A 183 7.91 -7.82 15.39
N ASN A 184 7.88 -8.03 14.06
CA ASN A 184 9.06 -7.80 13.21
C ASN A 184 9.06 -6.45 12.50
N THR A 185 8.05 -5.61 12.77
CA THR A 185 7.91 -4.28 12.15
C THR A 185 7.74 -3.24 13.24
N GLU A 186 8.69 -2.29 13.32
CA GLU A 186 8.61 -1.17 14.27
C GLU A 186 7.57 -0.14 13.78
N TYR A 187 6.30 -0.54 13.74
CA TYR A 187 5.19 0.35 13.38
C TYR A 187 4.41 0.77 14.62
N ASP A 188 4.18 2.06 14.75
CA ASP A 188 3.40 2.67 15.83
C ASP A 188 2.52 3.78 15.23
N LEU A 189 1.24 3.52 15.07
CA LEU A 189 0.27 4.44 14.46
C LEU A 189 0.26 5.80 15.16
N LEU A 190 0.26 5.84 16.50
CA LEU A 190 0.32 7.12 17.23
C LEU A 190 1.59 7.91 16.92
N SER A 191 2.73 7.22 16.90
CA SER A 191 4.00 7.84 16.52
C SER A 191 3.98 8.36 15.09
N HIS A 192 3.36 7.63 14.16
CA HIS A 192 3.21 8.04 12.76
C HIS A 192 2.32 9.28 12.64
N ILE A 193 1.15 9.30 13.28
CA ILE A 193 0.26 10.47 13.30
C ILE A 193 0.98 11.72 13.84
N LEU A 194 1.72 11.58 14.95
CA LEU A 194 2.47 12.69 15.55
C LEU A 194 3.59 13.21 14.65
N LYS A 195 4.33 12.31 14.00
CA LYS A 195 5.46 12.65 13.12
C LYS A 195 5.02 13.12 11.75
N GLY A 196 3.80 12.76 11.31
CA GLY A 196 3.37 12.90 9.93
C GLY A 196 4.13 11.97 8.98
N ASP A 197 3.88 12.14 7.69
CA ASP A 197 4.58 11.44 6.61
C ASP A 197 5.15 12.44 5.60
N THR A 198 6.47 12.57 5.57
CA THR A 198 7.15 13.50 4.67
C THR A 198 6.98 13.11 3.21
N GLY A 199 6.95 11.80 2.90
CA GLY A 199 6.75 11.30 1.55
C GLY A 199 5.37 11.64 1.02
N ASP A 200 4.37 11.62 1.87
CA ASP A 200 2.99 11.95 1.52
C ASP A 200 2.62 13.43 1.74
N GLY A 201 3.59 14.25 2.15
CA GLY A 201 3.35 15.68 2.37
C GLY A 201 2.51 15.96 3.62
N ILE A 202 2.51 15.05 4.58
CA ILE A 202 1.83 15.18 5.87
C ILE A 202 2.84 15.69 6.90
N PRO A 203 2.76 16.96 7.35
CA PRO A 203 3.73 17.50 8.30
C PRO A 203 3.48 16.97 9.71
N ASN A 204 4.51 17.00 10.58
CA ASN A 204 4.30 16.64 11.96
C ASN A 204 3.38 17.64 12.69
N VAL A 205 2.84 17.22 13.84
CA VAL A 205 1.81 17.98 14.58
C VAL A 205 2.26 19.38 15.01
N PHE A 206 3.55 19.66 15.14
CA PHE A 206 4.08 20.98 15.51
C PHE A 206 4.49 21.83 14.31
N SER A 207 4.19 21.42 13.11
CA SER A 207 4.52 22.19 11.91
C SER A 207 3.49 23.25 11.61
N VAL A 208 3.92 24.32 10.99
CA VAL A 208 3.03 25.37 10.48
C VAL A 208 2.12 24.82 9.38
N GLU A 209 0.96 25.43 9.23
CA GLU A 209 0.05 25.09 8.14
C GLU A 209 0.72 25.26 6.77
N GLY A 210 0.41 24.38 5.84
CA GLY A 210 1.00 24.42 4.48
C GLY A 210 2.51 24.20 4.44
N PHE A 211 3.12 23.58 5.45
CA PHE A 211 4.57 23.39 5.57
C PHE A 211 5.24 22.91 4.27
N PHE A 212 4.64 21.94 3.58
CA PHE A 212 5.20 21.41 2.33
C PHE A 212 4.95 22.29 1.11
N MET A 213 4.11 23.34 1.23
CA MET A 213 3.84 24.34 0.20
C MET A 213 4.77 25.56 0.32
N ILE A 214 5.57 25.65 1.38
CA ILE A 214 6.50 26.78 1.58
C ILE A 214 7.63 26.69 0.56
N GLU A 215 7.80 27.74 -0.23
CA GLU A 215 8.92 27.91 -1.15
C GLU A 215 10.10 28.62 -0.46
N GLY A 216 11.31 28.30 -0.88
CA GLY A 216 12.54 28.87 -0.31
C GLY A 216 12.95 28.24 1.03
N ASP A 217 13.41 29.09 1.97
CA ASP A 217 13.92 28.64 3.28
C ASP A 217 12.77 28.15 4.18
N LYS A 218 12.61 26.84 4.27
CA LYS A 218 11.62 26.22 5.16
C LYS A 218 12.09 26.22 6.61
N PRO A 219 11.22 26.57 7.57
CA PRO A 219 11.53 26.37 8.97
C PRO A 219 11.78 24.90 9.28
N ARG A 220 12.71 24.61 10.19
CA ARG A 220 12.95 23.23 10.62
C ARG A 220 11.77 22.76 11.44
N GLN A 221 11.23 21.56 11.14
CA GLN A 221 10.21 20.95 11.95
C GLN A 221 10.73 20.63 13.35
N ARG A 222 9.90 20.90 14.37
CA ARG A 222 10.20 20.49 15.75
C ARG A 222 10.21 18.96 15.82
N SER A 223 11.25 18.39 16.43
CA SER A 223 11.38 16.93 16.55
C SER A 223 10.33 16.35 17.49
N ILE A 224 9.71 15.25 17.06
CA ILE A 224 8.84 14.42 17.90
C ILE A 224 9.70 13.40 18.64
N THR A 225 9.90 13.61 19.93
CA THR A 225 10.73 12.75 20.77
C THR A 225 9.95 11.59 21.37
N LYS A 226 10.63 10.52 21.78
CA LYS A 226 10.01 9.39 22.49
C LYS A 226 9.25 9.84 23.75
N LYS A 227 9.73 10.92 24.42
CA LYS A 227 9.05 11.50 25.58
C LYS A 227 7.69 12.08 25.20
N ILE A 228 7.61 12.85 24.11
CA ILE A 228 6.35 13.41 23.61
C ILE A 228 5.37 12.29 23.27
N ILE A 229 5.83 11.26 22.54
CA ILE A 229 4.98 10.13 22.17
C ILE A 229 4.43 9.41 23.40
N ALA A 230 5.29 9.14 24.41
CA ALA A 230 4.88 8.48 25.63
C ALA A 230 3.84 9.29 26.42
N GLU A 231 4.01 10.61 26.52
CA GLU A 231 3.09 11.48 27.23
C GLU A 231 1.74 11.60 26.49
N VAL A 232 1.75 11.79 25.16
CA VAL A 232 0.51 11.82 24.36
C VAL A 232 -0.24 10.50 24.46
N ARG A 233 0.48 9.37 24.54
CA ARG A 233 -0.11 8.03 24.65
C ARG A 233 -0.96 7.85 25.91
N GLU A 234 -0.65 8.53 27.00
CA GLU A 234 -1.44 8.49 28.24
C GLU A 234 -2.84 9.10 28.06
N TYR A 235 -3.00 9.98 27.07
CA TYR A 235 -4.26 10.67 26.78
C TYR A 235 -4.98 10.16 25.54
N TYR A 236 -4.31 9.42 24.68
CA TYR A 236 -4.86 8.88 23.43
C TYR A 236 -5.57 7.53 23.68
N PRO A 237 -6.72 7.27 23.05
CA PRO A 237 -7.46 8.16 22.13
C PRO A 237 -8.44 9.13 22.84
N ASP A 238 -8.84 8.88 24.08
CA ASP A 238 -10.08 9.42 24.66
C ASP A 238 -9.97 10.84 25.24
N ASN A 239 -8.77 11.25 25.63
CA ASN A 239 -8.57 12.48 26.40
C ASN A 239 -7.50 13.42 25.81
N LEU A 240 -7.26 13.37 24.50
CA LEU A 240 -6.19 14.13 23.84
C LEU A 240 -6.25 15.64 24.14
N ALA A 241 -7.45 16.20 24.31
CA ALA A 241 -7.65 17.61 24.67
C ALA A 241 -7.07 18.00 26.04
N LYS A 242 -6.74 17.03 26.89
CA LYS A 242 -6.12 17.27 28.21
C LYS A 242 -4.59 17.17 28.16
N CYS A 243 -4.03 16.79 27.02
CA CYS A 243 -2.58 16.65 26.86
C CYS A 243 -1.93 18.02 26.69
N GLU A 244 -1.25 18.51 27.73
CA GLU A 244 -0.57 19.81 27.73
C GLU A 244 0.62 19.88 26.73
N MET A 245 1.11 18.74 26.26
CA MET A 245 2.17 18.70 25.25
C MET A 245 1.73 19.17 23.86
N LEU A 246 0.44 19.10 23.59
CA LEU A 246 -0.17 19.53 22.33
C LEU A 246 -1.00 20.78 22.59
N ASP A 247 -0.54 21.93 22.11
CA ASP A 247 -1.36 23.14 22.07
C ASP A 247 -2.53 22.98 21.09
N ALA A 248 -3.40 23.96 21.00
CA ALA A 248 -4.61 23.88 20.18
C ALA A 248 -4.30 23.65 18.68
N GLU A 249 -3.22 24.25 18.17
CA GLU A 249 -2.82 24.05 16.77
C GLU A 249 -2.30 22.62 16.54
N ALA A 250 -1.47 22.13 17.46
CA ALA A 250 -0.96 20.75 17.40
C ALA A 250 -2.08 19.71 17.52
N GLN A 251 -3.11 19.97 18.35
CA GLN A 251 -4.28 19.10 18.44
C GLN A 251 -5.08 19.07 17.13
N LEU A 252 -5.31 20.22 16.50
CA LEU A 252 -5.98 20.28 15.19
C LEU A 252 -5.17 19.54 14.12
N ARG A 253 -3.85 19.71 14.12
CA ARG A 253 -2.95 18.99 13.20
C ARG A 253 -2.96 17.48 13.48
N PHE A 254 -3.04 17.09 14.76
CA PHE A 254 -3.15 15.68 15.12
C PHE A 254 -4.40 15.05 14.51
N VAL A 255 -5.56 15.69 14.65
CA VAL A 255 -6.82 15.19 14.06
C VAL A 255 -6.72 15.09 12.54
N GLN A 256 -6.16 16.11 11.89
CA GLN A 256 -5.94 16.09 10.45
C GLN A 256 -4.99 14.95 10.01
N ASN A 257 -3.87 14.78 10.71
CA ASN A 257 -2.91 13.71 10.41
C ASN A 257 -3.53 12.33 10.67
N GLN A 258 -4.35 12.19 11.71
CA GLN A 258 -5.08 10.96 11.99
C GLN A 258 -6.03 10.61 10.84
N GLU A 259 -6.80 11.57 10.36
CA GLU A 259 -7.68 11.36 9.20
C GLU A 259 -6.92 10.92 7.94
N LEU A 260 -5.68 11.40 7.75
CA LEU A 260 -4.87 11.10 6.58
C LEU A 260 -4.14 9.74 6.67
N ILE A 261 -3.73 9.33 7.88
CA ILE A 261 -2.81 8.20 8.12
C ILE A 261 -3.54 6.95 8.60
N ASP A 262 -4.55 7.11 9.45
CA ASP A 262 -5.32 6.00 9.99
C ASP A 262 -6.36 5.53 8.94
N THR A 263 -6.19 4.34 8.42
CA THR A 263 -7.03 3.77 7.37
C THR A 263 -8.50 3.60 7.79
N SER A 264 -8.79 3.61 9.10
CA SER A 264 -10.18 3.56 9.59
C SER A 264 -10.99 4.81 9.23
N TYR A 265 -10.33 5.90 8.85
CA TYR A 265 -10.95 7.17 8.41
C TYR A 265 -11.31 7.21 6.93
N THR A 266 -11.11 6.13 6.17
CA THR A 266 -11.60 6.07 4.78
C THR A 266 -13.06 6.52 4.71
N PRO A 267 -13.43 7.50 3.84
CA PRO A 267 -14.77 8.07 3.79
C PRO A 267 -15.85 7.01 3.57
N HIS A 268 -16.98 7.12 4.31
CA HIS A 268 -18.06 6.13 4.28
C HIS A 268 -18.59 5.84 2.87
N LEU A 269 -18.79 6.87 2.05
CA LEU A 269 -19.21 6.70 0.66
C LEU A 269 -18.22 5.86 -0.16
N LEU A 270 -16.94 6.02 0.10
CA LEU A 270 -15.89 5.23 -0.54
C LEU A 270 -15.92 3.78 -0.06
N GLN A 271 -16.11 3.55 1.25
CA GLN A 271 -16.27 2.22 1.82
C GLN A 271 -17.47 1.48 1.18
N GLU A 272 -18.62 2.15 1.07
CA GLU A 272 -19.80 1.60 0.39
C GLU A 272 -19.53 1.29 -1.08
N THR A 273 -18.88 2.21 -1.79
CA THR A 273 -18.55 2.04 -3.21
C THR A 273 -17.65 0.83 -3.44
N VAL A 274 -16.58 0.68 -2.65
CA VAL A 274 -15.67 -0.47 -2.73
C VAL A 274 -16.41 -1.77 -2.45
N THR A 275 -17.25 -1.79 -1.42
CA THR A 275 -18.04 -2.96 -1.04
C THR A 275 -19.01 -3.38 -2.15
N VAL A 276 -19.71 -2.43 -2.76
CA VAL A 276 -20.63 -2.68 -3.89
C VAL A 276 -19.87 -3.19 -5.11
N LEU A 277 -18.75 -2.57 -5.46
CA LEU A 277 -17.92 -3.01 -6.57
C LEU A 277 -17.41 -4.44 -6.37
N TYR A 278 -16.90 -4.74 -5.18
CA TYR A 278 -16.44 -6.08 -4.83
C TYR A 278 -17.56 -7.11 -4.99
N ASN A 279 -18.71 -6.91 -4.34
CA ASN A 279 -19.83 -7.84 -4.41
C ASN A 279 -20.34 -8.04 -5.85
N THR A 280 -20.41 -6.97 -6.63
CA THR A 280 -20.82 -7.02 -8.04
C THR A 280 -19.86 -7.85 -8.89
N LYS A 281 -18.54 -7.62 -8.71
CA LYS A 281 -17.50 -8.32 -9.50
C LYS A 281 -17.32 -9.78 -9.07
N MET A 282 -17.61 -10.10 -7.81
CA MET A 282 -17.62 -11.49 -7.32
C MET A 282 -18.61 -12.38 -8.08
N THR A 283 -19.73 -11.82 -8.51
CA THR A 283 -20.76 -12.58 -9.25
C THR A 283 -20.45 -12.74 -10.74
N GLN A 284 -19.47 -12.01 -11.28
CA GLN A 284 -19.09 -12.11 -12.68
C GLN A 284 -18.28 -13.38 -12.94
N ASN A 285 -18.69 -14.16 -13.94
CA ASN A 285 -17.90 -15.30 -14.39
C ASN A 285 -17.00 -14.85 -15.55
N LYS A 286 -15.68 -14.99 -15.40
CA LYS A 286 -14.69 -14.64 -16.41
C LYS A 286 -13.73 -15.80 -16.61
N GLU A 287 -13.24 -15.94 -17.83
CA GLU A 287 -12.15 -16.85 -18.14
C GLU A 287 -10.84 -16.34 -17.53
N HIS A 288 -9.95 -17.25 -17.23
CA HIS A 288 -8.62 -16.96 -16.72
C HIS A 288 -7.58 -17.49 -17.71
N ARG A 289 -6.90 -16.58 -18.38
CA ARG A 289 -5.99 -16.85 -19.49
C ARG A 289 -4.71 -16.03 -19.39
N ILE A 290 -4.27 -15.75 -18.15
CA ILE A 290 -3.10 -14.90 -17.89
C ILE A 290 -1.82 -15.42 -18.58
N GLU A 291 -1.71 -16.73 -18.72
CA GLU A 291 -0.57 -17.39 -19.38
C GLU A 291 -0.45 -17.02 -20.87
N GLU A 292 -1.54 -16.61 -21.53
CA GLU A 292 -1.49 -16.13 -22.92
C GLU A 292 -0.71 -14.82 -23.06
N LEU A 293 -0.55 -14.07 -21.98
CA LEU A 293 0.22 -12.83 -21.94
C LEU A 293 1.70 -13.05 -21.66
N LEU A 294 2.05 -14.24 -21.17
CA LEU A 294 3.44 -14.67 -21.00
C LEU A 294 3.93 -15.27 -22.32
N SER A 295 4.18 -14.43 -23.34
CA SER A 295 4.92 -14.87 -24.53
C SER A 295 6.24 -15.49 -24.10
N PRO A 296 6.80 -16.47 -24.86
CA PRO A 296 8.11 -17.04 -24.55
C PRO A 296 9.17 -15.94 -24.68
N PHE A 297 9.36 -15.20 -23.61
CA PHE A 297 10.49 -14.29 -23.44
C PHE A 297 11.69 -15.18 -23.13
N GLU A 298 12.76 -15.06 -23.90
CA GLU A 298 14.05 -15.58 -23.46
C GLU A 298 14.38 -14.85 -22.16
N ALA A 299 14.39 -15.57 -21.04
CA ALA A 299 14.68 -15.04 -19.74
C ALA A 299 16.02 -14.30 -19.81
N VAL A 300 16.02 -13.02 -19.47
CA VAL A 300 17.27 -12.34 -19.10
C VAL A 300 17.67 -13.01 -17.79
N ASP A 301 18.81 -13.71 -17.79
CA ASP A 301 19.30 -14.47 -16.65
C ASP A 301 19.26 -13.61 -15.38
N GLU A 302 18.43 -13.99 -14.42
CA GLU A 302 18.27 -13.30 -13.13
C GLU A 302 19.55 -13.40 -12.25
N GLU A 303 20.56 -14.14 -12.67
CA GLU A 303 21.80 -14.35 -11.91
C GLU A 303 22.70 -13.09 -11.82
N GLU A 304 22.47 -12.03 -12.59
CA GLU A 304 23.28 -10.79 -12.53
C GLU A 304 22.66 -9.63 -11.74
N THR A 305 21.41 -9.70 -11.32
CA THR A 305 20.79 -8.61 -10.55
C THR A 305 20.99 -8.82 -9.06
N GLY A 306 22.08 -8.28 -8.53
CA GLY A 306 22.28 -8.21 -7.08
C GLY A 306 21.10 -7.51 -6.39
N PHE A 307 20.55 -8.14 -5.36
CA PHE A 307 19.46 -7.63 -4.53
C PHE A 307 19.83 -6.22 -3.99
N VAL A 308 19.20 -5.19 -4.49
CA VAL A 308 19.39 -3.82 -3.98
C VAL A 308 18.27 -3.54 -2.99
N ASP A 309 18.64 -3.24 -1.75
CA ASP A 309 17.71 -2.80 -0.72
C ASP A 309 17.06 -1.47 -1.13
N THR A 310 15.82 -1.53 -1.56
CA THR A 310 15.06 -0.39 -2.10
C THR A 310 14.53 0.56 -1.01
N GLU A 311 14.85 0.36 0.27
CA GLU A 311 14.48 1.31 1.34
C GLU A 311 15.15 2.68 1.16
N ALA A 312 16.26 2.77 0.42
CA ALA A 312 16.99 4.02 0.15
C ALA A 312 16.38 4.84 -1.00
N VAL A 313 15.47 4.29 -1.79
CA VAL A 313 14.89 4.93 -2.99
C VAL A 313 13.40 5.15 -2.78
N ARG A 314 13.03 5.84 -1.69
CA ARG A 314 11.65 6.33 -1.51
C ARG A 314 11.49 7.68 -2.20
N LEU A 315 10.81 7.67 -3.32
CA LEU A 315 10.30 8.88 -3.99
C LEU A 315 8.88 9.21 -3.51
#